data_874ad0072cb3d549e66c2fc34c762a4b
#
_entry.id   874ad0072cb3d549e66c2fc34c762a4b
#
_cell.length_a   1.000
_cell.length_b   1.000
_cell.length_c   1.000
_cell.angle_alpha   90.00
_cell.angle_beta   90.00
_cell.angle_gamma   90.00
#
_symmetry.space_group_name_H-M   'P 1'
#
loop_
_entity.id
_entity.type
_entity.pdbx_description
1 polymer ?
#
loop_
_entity_poly.entity_id
_entity_poly.type
_entity_poly.pdbx_seq_one_letter_code
_entity_poly.pdbx_strand_id
1 'polypeptide(L)'
;EGQRMDLNKFRYKDFDELQLYCYRVAGTVGLMTQNVMGIDSAYTSAPWSAKPDPSEAAIALGIANQLTNILRDVGEDRGRGRIYLPQEDIEKFNYSEEKLLKGEINNQWKELMKFQLTRARDWFQKSEDGIKWLSSDARWPVWTSLRLYRGILDSIERLDYDVFNNRAFVKNT
;
A
#
# COMPACT_ATOMS: atom_id res chain seq x y z
N GLU A 1 -16.97 5.17 4.51
CA GLU A 1 -17.25 3.71 4.39
C GLU A 1 -16.04 2.87 4.78
N GLY A 2 -14.83 3.19 4.33
CA GLY A 2 -13.61 2.44 4.67
C GLY A 2 -13.39 2.28 6.17
N GLN A 3 -13.52 3.37 6.92
CA GLN A 3 -13.42 3.33 8.39
C GLN A 3 -14.48 2.44 9.06
N ARG A 4 -15.66 2.31 8.43
CA ARG A 4 -16.70 1.41 8.94
C ARG A 4 -16.36 -0.07 8.70
N MET A 5 -15.56 -0.37 7.68
CA MET A 5 -15.11 -1.75 7.44
C MET A 5 -14.26 -2.26 8.60
N ASP A 6 -13.39 -1.41 9.17
CA ASP A 6 -12.56 -1.79 10.32
C ASP A 6 -13.35 -2.12 11.60
N LEU A 7 -14.62 -1.71 11.69
CA LEU A 7 -15.45 -2.05 12.84
C LEU A 7 -15.99 -3.49 12.77
N ASN A 8 -16.15 -4.04 11.55
CA ASN A 8 -16.93 -5.28 11.35
C ASN A 8 -16.21 -6.31 10.47
N LYS A 9 -15.12 -5.95 9.79
CA LYS A 9 -14.42 -6.82 8.85
C LYS A 9 -12.97 -7.03 9.29
N PHE A 10 -12.66 -8.27 9.69
CA PHE A 10 -11.35 -8.65 10.22
C PHE A 10 -10.61 -9.65 9.31
N ARG A 11 -11.25 -10.07 8.21
CA ARG A 11 -10.72 -11.00 7.21
C ARG A 11 -11.14 -10.57 5.82
N TYR A 12 -10.27 -10.80 4.85
CA TYR A 12 -10.48 -10.54 3.43
C TYR A 12 -10.36 -11.85 2.66
N LYS A 13 -11.39 -12.18 1.88
CA LYS A 13 -11.43 -13.42 1.13
C LYS A 13 -10.38 -13.48 0.04
N ASP A 14 -10.32 -12.42 -0.74
CA ASP A 14 -9.49 -12.28 -1.93
C ASP A 14 -8.86 -10.87 -2.01
N PHE A 15 -8.01 -10.67 -3.01
CA PHE A 15 -7.35 -9.38 -3.18
C PHE A 15 -8.32 -8.28 -3.60
N ASP A 16 -9.37 -8.58 -4.34
CA ASP A 16 -10.36 -7.57 -4.77
C ASP A 16 -11.05 -6.93 -3.57
N GLU A 17 -11.40 -7.73 -2.56
CA GLU A 17 -11.96 -7.21 -1.31
C GLU A 17 -10.95 -6.34 -0.55
N LEU A 18 -9.69 -6.75 -0.49
CA LEU A 18 -8.64 -5.96 0.16
C LEU A 18 -8.34 -4.68 -0.62
N GLN A 19 -8.30 -4.75 -1.94
CA GLN A 19 -8.10 -3.58 -2.79
C GLN A 19 -9.23 -2.55 -2.59
N LEU A 20 -10.48 -3.00 -2.52
CA LEU A 20 -11.61 -2.12 -2.25
C LEU A 20 -11.47 -1.42 -0.88
N TYR A 21 -11.01 -2.14 0.14
CA TYR A 21 -10.70 -1.54 1.43
C TYR A 21 -9.59 -0.48 1.30
N CYS A 22 -8.45 -0.83 0.71
CA CYS A 22 -7.33 0.09 0.50
C CYS A 22 -7.75 1.34 -0.29
N TYR A 23 -8.57 1.17 -1.33
CA TYR A 23 -9.16 2.29 -2.07
C TYR A 23 -9.98 3.20 -1.15
N ARG A 24 -10.87 2.63 -0.33
CA ARG A 24 -11.78 3.39 0.53
C ARG A 24 -11.07 4.13 1.66
N VAL A 25 -9.98 3.58 2.22
CA VAL A 25 -9.27 4.20 3.36
C VAL A 25 -8.12 5.09 2.92
N ALA A 26 -7.51 4.85 1.77
CA ALA A 26 -6.31 5.56 1.32
C ALA A 26 -6.37 6.05 -0.12
N GLY A 27 -6.94 5.30 -1.07
CA GLY A 27 -7.11 5.76 -2.46
C GLY A 27 -7.95 7.03 -2.53
N THR A 28 -9.04 7.12 -1.77
CA THR A 28 -9.88 8.33 -1.68
C THR A 28 -9.13 9.52 -1.08
N VAL A 29 -8.17 9.29 -0.17
CA VAL A 29 -7.29 10.36 0.35
C VAL A 29 -6.37 10.86 -0.76
N GLY A 30 -5.83 9.97 -1.61
CA GLY A 30 -5.08 10.35 -2.79
C GLY A 30 -5.87 11.28 -3.71
N LEU A 31 -7.14 10.95 -3.99
CA LEU A 31 -8.05 11.79 -4.78
C LEU A 31 -8.31 13.16 -4.16
N MET A 32 -8.45 13.24 -2.86
CA MET A 32 -8.64 14.52 -2.17
C MET A 32 -7.37 15.38 -2.20
N THR A 33 -6.23 14.78 -1.94
CA THR A 33 -4.95 15.51 -1.87
C THR A 33 -4.47 16.00 -3.23
N GLN A 34 -4.72 15.28 -4.32
CA GLN A 34 -4.34 15.74 -5.67
C GLN A 34 -4.97 17.08 -6.04
N ASN A 35 -6.21 17.34 -5.60
CA ASN A 35 -6.88 18.61 -5.84
C ASN A 35 -6.21 19.79 -5.10
N VAL A 36 -5.63 19.52 -3.94
CA VAL A 36 -4.87 20.50 -3.15
C VAL A 36 -3.49 20.74 -3.78
N MET A 37 -2.85 19.67 -4.27
CA MET A 37 -1.54 19.74 -4.92
C MET A 37 -1.59 20.44 -6.28
N GLY A 38 -2.73 20.38 -6.97
CA GLY A 38 -2.93 21.03 -8.26
C GLY A 38 -2.16 20.37 -9.42
N ILE A 39 -2.52 20.80 -10.63
CA ILE A 39 -1.85 20.38 -11.88
C ILE A 39 -0.93 21.51 -12.33
N ASP A 40 0.24 21.16 -12.87
CA ASP A 40 1.21 22.12 -13.39
C ASP A 40 0.57 23.03 -14.45
N SER A 41 0.87 24.32 -14.36
CA SER A 41 0.33 25.35 -15.27
C SER A 41 0.66 25.07 -16.73
N ALA A 42 1.75 24.38 -17.03
CA ALA A 42 2.08 23.95 -18.40
C ALA A 42 1.00 23.06 -19.04
N TYR A 43 0.19 22.37 -18.22
CA TYR A 43 -0.90 21.49 -18.69
C TYR A 43 -2.28 22.12 -18.57
N THR A 44 -2.44 23.21 -17.81
CA THR A 44 -3.76 23.84 -17.59
C THR A 44 -4.30 24.54 -18.82
N SER A 45 -3.42 25.01 -19.71
CA SER A 45 -3.77 25.64 -21.00
C SER A 45 -4.07 24.63 -22.11
N ALA A 46 -3.86 23.34 -21.87
CA ALA A 46 -4.17 22.30 -22.84
C ALA A 46 -5.69 22.21 -23.11
N PRO A 47 -6.11 21.81 -24.32
CA PRO A 47 -7.50 21.49 -24.59
C PRO A 47 -8.04 20.50 -23.57
N TRP A 48 -9.32 20.60 -23.21
CA TRP A 48 -9.96 19.74 -22.21
C TRP A 48 -9.67 18.25 -22.42
N SER A 49 -9.71 17.76 -23.66
CA SER A 49 -9.44 16.36 -24.01
C SER A 49 -7.98 15.92 -23.87
N ALA A 50 -7.06 16.84 -23.67
CA ALA A 50 -5.63 16.57 -23.54
C ALA A 50 -5.08 16.88 -22.13
N LYS A 51 -5.94 17.30 -21.19
CA LYS A 51 -5.52 17.55 -19.82
C LYS A 51 -5.18 16.22 -19.14
N PRO A 52 -4.01 16.12 -18.49
CA PRO A 52 -3.68 14.92 -17.73
C PRO A 52 -4.63 14.77 -16.55
N ASP A 53 -5.04 13.54 -16.29
CA ASP A 53 -5.80 13.19 -15.09
C ASP A 53 -4.92 12.31 -14.17
N PRO A 54 -4.37 12.86 -13.09
CA PRO A 54 -3.54 12.11 -12.15
C PRO A 54 -4.36 11.23 -11.19
N SER A 55 -5.68 11.14 -11.33
CA SER A 55 -6.56 10.45 -10.37
C SER A 55 -6.19 8.97 -10.20
N GLU A 56 -5.93 8.24 -11.28
CA GLU A 56 -5.52 6.83 -11.20
C GLU A 56 -4.20 6.67 -10.46
N ALA A 57 -3.22 7.53 -10.73
CA ALA A 57 -1.93 7.53 -10.05
C ALA A 57 -2.06 7.89 -8.56
N ALA A 58 -2.93 8.84 -8.23
CA ALA A 58 -3.21 9.22 -6.84
C ALA A 58 -3.89 8.08 -6.06
N ILE A 59 -4.85 7.39 -6.67
CA ILE A 59 -5.48 6.19 -6.13
C ILE A 59 -4.42 5.10 -5.92
N ALA A 60 -3.58 4.85 -6.93
CA ALA A 60 -2.54 3.83 -6.87
C ALA A 60 -1.55 4.09 -5.73
N LEU A 61 -1.12 5.34 -5.53
CA LEU A 61 -0.25 5.71 -4.41
C LEU A 61 -0.92 5.46 -3.05
N GLY A 62 -2.20 5.82 -2.92
CA GLY A 62 -2.97 5.55 -1.71
C GLY A 62 -3.04 4.05 -1.41
N ILE A 63 -3.37 3.22 -2.41
CA ILE A 63 -3.43 1.76 -2.26
C ILE A 63 -2.05 1.19 -1.91
N ALA A 64 -0.97 1.62 -2.59
CA ALA A 64 0.39 1.19 -2.31
C ALA A 64 0.82 1.48 -0.86
N ASN A 65 0.52 2.69 -0.37
CA ASN A 65 0.79 3.09 1.00
C ASN A 65 0.02 2.22 2.00
N GLN A 66 -1.26 1.94 1.75
CA GLN A 66 -2.06 1.11 2.65
C GLN A 66 -1.61 -0.35 2.65
N LEU A 67 -1.29 -0.92 1.49
CA LEU A 67 -0.69 -2.25 1.41
C LEU A 67 0.62 -2.31 2.19
N THR A 68 1.46 -1.30 2.08
CA THR A 68 2.73 -1.21 2.84
C THR A 68 2.47 -1.18 4.35
N ASN A 69 1.47 -0.41 4.82
CA ASN A 69 1.09 -0.40 6.23
C ASN A 69 0.65 -1.80 6.69
N ILE A 70 -0.23 -2.46 5.93
CA ILE A 70 -0.71 -3.82 6.23
C ILE A 70 0.47 -4.79 6.34
N LEU A 71 1.42 -4.76 5.40
CA LEU A 71 2.57 -5.68 5.40
C LEU A 71 3.55 -5.40 6.55
N ARG A 72 3.70 -4.13 6.93
CA ARG A 72 4.53 -3.73 8.07
C ARG A 72 3.92 -4.13 9.41
N ASP A 73 2.62 -4.00 9.54
CA ASP A 73 1.90 -4.03 10.81
C ASP A 73 1.23 -5.40 11.09
N VAL A 74 1.54 -6.46 10.32
CA VAL A 74 0.95 -7.82 10.51
C VAL A 74 1.08 -8.31 11.95
N GLY A 75 2.24 -8.09 12.59
CA GLY A 75 2.47 -8.49 13.98
C GLY A 75 1.56 -7.76 14.97
N GLU A 76 1.31 -6.48 14.76
CA GLU A 76 0.42 -5.67 15.58
C GLU A 76 -1.06 -6.04 15.34
N ASP A 77 -1.45 -6.17 14.08
CA ASP A 77 -2.82 -6.47 13.68
C ASP A 77 -3.29 -7.85 14.16
N ARG A 78 -2.41 -8.88 14.09
CA ARG A 78 -2.74 -10.21 14.64
C ARG A 78 -3.04 -10.17 16.12
N GLY A 79 -2.32 -9.33 16.88
CA GLY A 79 -2.56 -9.13 18.30
C GLY A 79 -3.94 -8.55 18.63
N ARG A 80 -4.57 -7.90 17.64
CA ARG A 80 -5.94 -7.38 17.69
C ARG A 80 -6.96 -8.31 17.03
N GLY A 81 -6.55 -9.53 16.65
CA GLY A 81 -7.39 -10.52 15.96
C GLY A 81 -7.68 -10.19 14.51
N ARG A 82 -6.91 -9.27 13.87
CA ARG A 82 -7.09 -8.81 12.50
C ARG A 82 -6.07 -9.44 11.56
N ILE A 83 -6.55 -9.89 10.40
CA ILE A 83 -5.72 -10.38 9.29
C ILE A 83 -6.21 -9.72 8.01
N TYR A 84 -5.39 -8.79 7.49
CA TYR A 84 -5.69 -8.09 6.23
C TYR A 84 -5.20 -8.85 5.00
N LEU A 85 -4.21 -9.76 5.15
CA LEU A 85 -3.74 -10.57 4.03
C LEU A 85 -4.90 -11.42 3.48
N PRO A 86 -5.11 -11.43 2.13
CA PRO A 86 -6.16 -12.22 1.51
C PRO A 86 -6.04 -13.70 1.85
N GLN A 87 -7.16 -14.33 2.21
CA GLN A 87 -7.20 -15.76 2.54
C GLN A 87 -6.75 -16.61 1.35
N GLU A 88 -7.17 -16.25 0.12
CA GLU A 88 -6.73 -16.92 -1.11
C GLU A 88 -5.21 -16.96 -1.26
N ASP A 89 -4.51 -15.85 -0.88
CA ASP A 89 -3.06 -15.79 -0.96
C ASP A 89 -2.42 -16.65 0.15
N ILE A 90 -2.97 -16.62 1.36
CA ILE A 90 -2.49 -17.46 2.47
C ILE A 90 -2.57 -18.95 2.07
N GLU A 91 -3.71 -19.38 1.50
CA GLU A 91 -3.92 -20.74 1.02
C GLU A 91 -3.01 -21.09 -0.15
N LYS A 92 -2.85 -20.17 -1.13
CA LYS A 92 -1.99 -20.35 -2.31
C LYS A 92 -0.55 -20.70 -1.94
N PHE A 93 -0.02 -20.14 -0.85
CA PHE A 93 1.33 -20.41 -0.38
C PHE A 93 1.39 -21.53 0.68
N ASN A 94 0.34 -22.33 0.84
CA ASN A 94 0.25 -23.40 1.83
C ASN A 94 0.59 -22.91 3.25
N TYR A 95 0.23 -21.67 3.55
CA TYR A 95 0.30 -21.08 4.87
C TYR A 95 -1.10 -21.13 5.51
N SER A 96 -1.22 -20.91 6.82
CA SER A 96 -2.53 -20.96 7.48
C SER A 96 -2.73 -19.77 8.42
N GLU A 97 -3.99 -19.42 8.66
CA GLU A 97 -4.34 -18.40 9.66
C GLU A 97 -3.79 -18.75 11.04
N GLU A 98 -3.84 -20.02 11.44
CA GLU A 98 -3.31 -20.48 12.72
C GLU A 98 -1.81 -20.18 12.86
N LYS A 99 -1.02 -20.47 11.82
CA LYS A 99 0.42 -20.16 11.78
C LYS A 99 0.66 -18.66 11.81
N LEU A 100 -0.16 -17.87 11.11
CA LEU A 100 -0.08 -16.41 11.12
C LEU A 100 -0.33 -15.87 12.53
N LEU A 101 -1.37 -16.33 13.20
CA LEU A 101 -1.69 -15.91 14.56
C LEU A 101 -0.61 -16.31 15.56
N LYS A 102 0.05 -17.45 15.37
CA LYS A 102 1.24 -17.86 16.17
C LYS A 102 2.50 -17.05 15.80
N GLY A 103 2.53 -16.40 14.64
CA GLY A 103 3.71 -15.70 14.13
C GLY A 103 4.82 -16.63 13.67
N GLU A 104 4.46 -17.73 13.03
CA GLU A 104 5.41 -18.73 12.56
C GLU A 104 6.12 -18.27 11.31
N ILE A 105 7.43 -18.07 11.39
CA ILE A 105 8.27 -17.68 10.26
C ILE A 105 8.88 -18.94 9.65
N ASN A 106 8.39 -19.30 8.48
CA ASN A 106 8.88 -20.44 7.69
C ASN A 106 8.99 -20.06 6.21
N ASN A 107 9.38 -20.99 5.36
CA ASN A 107 9.55 -20.73 3.93
C ASN A 107 8.24 -20.29 3.26
N GLN A 108 7.11 -20.88 3.64
CA GLN A 108 5.79 -20.52 3.09
C GLN A 108 5.44 -19.06 3.43
N TRP A 109 5.70 -18.64 4.67
CA TRP A 109 5.55 -17.24 5.08
C TRP A 109 6.40 -16.30 4.24
N LYS A 110 7.69 -16.63 4.07
CA LYS A 110 8.61 -15.79 3.30
C LYS A 110 8.17 -15.66 1.83
N GLU A 111 7.72 -16.75 1.20
CA GLU A 111 7.22 -16.71 -0.18
C GLU A 111 5.91 -15.91 -0.29
N LEU A 112 4.99 -16.07 0.66
CA LEU A 112 3.77 -15.24 0.76
C LEU A 112 4.14 -13.76 0.86
N MET A 113 5.05 -13.40 1.75
CA MET A 113 5.47 -12.00 1.93
C MET A 113 6.17 -11.45 0.69
N LYS A 114 7.05 -12.20 0.02
CA LYS A 114 7.66 -11.77 -1.25
C LYS A 114 6.60 -11.45 -2.30
N PHE A 115 5.61 -12.30 -2.43
CA PHE A 115 4.49 -12.09 -3.35
C PHE A 115 3.72 -10.80 -3.01
N GLN A 116 3.40 -10.58 -1.75
CA GLN A 116 2.69 -9.37 -1.29
C GLN A 116 3.53 -8.10 -1.49
N LEU A 117 4.84 -8.16 -1.20
CA LEU A 117 5.74 -7.03 -1.42
C LEU A 117 5.82 -6.66 -2.91
N THR A 118 5.89 -7.66 -3.80
CA THR A 118 5.86 -7.43 -5.25
C THR A 118 4.58 -6.73 -5.67
N ARG A 119 3.43 -7.21 -5.20
CA ARG A 119 2.13 -6.56 -5.45
C ARG A 119 2.12 -5.09 -4.99
N ALA A 120 2.64 -4.80 -3.80
CA ALA A 120 2.72 -3.41 -3.32
C ALA A 120 3.66 -2.54 -4.18
N ARG A 121 4.79 -3.09 -4.64
CA ARG A 121 5.71 -2.40 -5.56
C ARG A 121 5.05 -2.09 -6.90
N ASP A 122 4.23 -3.00 -7.44
CA ASP A 122 3.50 -2.77 -8.69
C ASP A 122 2.52 -1.58 -8.56
N TRP A 123 1.89 -1.42 -7.39
CA TRP A 123 1.05 -0.27 -7.12
C TRP A 123 1.86 1.04 -7.01
N PHE A 124 3.05 1.03 -6.41
CA PHE A 124 3.95 2.19 -6.44
C PHE A 124 4.35 2.53 -7.87
N GLN A 125 4.71 1.55 -8.68
CA GLN A 125 5.07 1.77 -10.09
C GLN A 125 3.95 2.45 -10.89
N LYS A 126 2.69 2.01 -10.70
CA LYS A 126 1.51 2.63 -11.32
C LYS A 126 1.33 4.10 -10.92
N SER A 127 1.78 4.48 -9.72
CA SER A 127 1.63 5.84 -9.23
C SER A 127 2.69 6.82 -9.75
N GLU A 128 3.86 6.33 -10.16
CA GLU A 128 5.01 7.18 -10.52
C GLU A 128 4.71 8.10 -11.71
N ASP A 129 3.99 7.61 -12.73
CA ASP A 129 3.71 8.37 -13.94
C ASP A 129 2.84 9.61 -13.72
N GLY A 130 2.02 9.63 -12.68
CA GLY A 130 1.15 10.77 -12.39
C GLY A 130 1.85 11.94 -11.73
N ILE A 131 3.01 11.72 -11.08
CA ILE A 131 3.69 12.75 -10.30
C ILE A 131 4.18 13.91 -11.19
N LYS A 132 4.58 13.61 -12.40
CA LYS A 132 5.05 14.61 -13.38
C LYS A 132 4.00 15.68 -13.72
N TRP A 133 2.72 15.38 -13.54
CA TRP A 133 1.61 16.27 -13.85
C TRP A 133 1.21 17.20 -12.70
N LEU A 134 1.66 16.89 -11.49
CA LEU A 134 1.41 17.75 -10.32
C LEU A 134 2.14 19.09 -10.46
N SER A 135 1.67 20.11 -9.75
CA SER A 135 2.39 21.39 -9.66
C SER A 135 3.84 21.18 -9.22
N SER A 136 4.73 22.02 -9.71
CA SER A 136 6.20 21.84 -9.56
C SER A 136 6.65 21.76 -8.11
N ASP A 137 6.00 22.49 -7.23
CA ASP A 137 6.26 22.53 -5.78
C ASP A 137 5.74 21.28 -5.05
N ALA A 138 4.70 20.62 -5.58
CA ALA A 138 4.16 19.39 -5.02
C ALA A 138 4.94 18.12 -5.42
N ARG A 139 5.65 18.13 -6.54
CA ARG A 139 6.34 16.93 -7.06
C ARG A 139 7.35 16.36 -6.09
N TRP A 140 8.23 17.20 -5.54
CA TRP A 140 9.27 16.74 -4.63
C TRP A 140 8.74 16.13 -3.33
N PRO A 141 7.79 16.76 -2.60
CA PRO A 141 7.18 16.16 -1.43
C PRO A 141 6.52 14.81 -1.74
N VAL A 142 5.80 14.69 -2.86
CA VAL A 142 5.14 13.44 -3.26
C VAL A 142 6.15 12.34 -3.58
N TRP A 143 7.21 12.65 -4.34
CA TRP A 143 8.31 11.73 -4.61
C TRP A 143 9.00 11.26 -3.33
N THR A 144 9.25 12.18 -2.40
CA THR A 144 9.87 11.84 -1.12
C THR A 144 8.99 10.89 -0.31
N SER A 145 7.70 11.19 -0.21
CA SER A 145 6.73 10.31 0.47
C SER A 145 6.68 8.92 -0.16
N LEU A 146 6.56 8.85 -1.50
CA LEU A 146 6.54 7.58 -2.23
C LEU A 146 7.80 6.75 -1.93
N ARG A 147 8.97 7.36 -2.03
CA ARG A 147 10.25 6.65 -1.81
C ARG A 147 10.42 6.18 -0.37
N LEU A 148 10.01 6.99 0.60
CA LEU A 148 10.04 6.60 2.01
C LEU A 148 9.12 5.41 2.29
N TYR A 149 7.90 5.45 1.79
CA TYR A 149 6.97 4.33 1.96
C TYR A 149 7.44 3.07 1.25
N ARG A 150 7.88 3.18 0.00
CA ARG A 150 8.46 2.03 -0.74
C ARG A 150 9.68 1.46 -0.02
N GLY A 151 10.51 2.30 0.59
CA GLY A 151 11.67 1.88 1.39
C GLY A 151 11.31 1.05 2.64
N ILE A 152 10.06 1.12 3.13
CA ILE A 152 9.56 0.22 4.18
C ILE A 152 9.53 -1.23 3.68
N LEU A 153 9.14 -1.46 2.41
CA LEU A 153 9.13 -2.79 1.81
C LEU A 153 10.54 -3.41 1.80
N ASP A 154 11.57 -2.60 1.45
CA ASP A 154 12.96 -3.03 1.48
C ASP A 154 13.43 -3.30 2.92
N SER A 155 12.86 -2.59 3.89
CA SER A 155 13.15 -2.83 5.32
C SER A 155 12.53 -4.15 5.80
N ILE A 156 11.34 -4.53 5.31
CA ILE A 156 10.73 -5.83 5.60
C ILE A 156 11.63 -6.96 5.07
N GLU A 157 12.17 -6.83 3.86
CA GLU A 157 13.10 -7.81 3.29
C GLU A 157 14.38 -7.93 4.13
N ARG A 158 14.95 -6.80 4.57
CA ARG A 158 16.15 -6.79 5.45
C ARG A 158 15.92 -7.45 6.80
N LEU A 159 14.69 -7.48 7.29
CA LEU A 159 14.28 -8.20 8.50
C LEU A 159 14.03 -9.69 8.24
N ASP A 160 14.34 -10.19 7.04
CA ASP A 160 14.04 -11.55 6.63
C ASP A 160 12.54 -11.89 6.80
N TYR A 161 11.69 -10.87 6.53
CA TYR A 161 10.22 -10.92 6.63
C TYR A 161 9.66 -11.11 8.06
N ASP A 162 10.48 -10.93 9.10
CA ASP A 162 10.02 -10.97 10.49
C ASP A 162 9.34 -9.65 10.89
N VAL A 163 8.10 -9.50 10.43
CA VAL A 163 7.20 -8.41 10.83
C VAL A 163 6.34 -8.77 12.05
N PHE A 164 6.49 -9.97 12.58
CA PHE A 164 5.80 -10.42 13.78
C PHE A 164 6.43 -9.89 15.06
N ASN A 165 7.75 -9.84 15.10
CA ASN A 165 8.53 -9.43 16.27
C ASN A 165 9.20 -8.06 16.05
N ASN A 166 9.29 -7.61 14.80
CA ASN A 166 9.97 -6.38 14.43
C ASN A 166 9.06 -5.49 13.59
N ARG A 167 9.08 -4.19 13.86
CA ARG A 167 8.42 -3.22 13.00
C ARG A 167 9.41 -2.63 12.00
N ALA A 168 9.13 -2.79 10.72
CA ALA A 168 9.99 -2.26 9.66
C ALA A 168 9.84 -0.74 9.53
N PHE A 169 10.96 -0.04 9.42
CA PHE A 169 11.01 1.40 9.17
C PHE A 169 12.24 1.78 8.34
N VAL A 170 12.18 2.90 7.66
CA VAL A 170 13.33 3.47 6.95
C VAL A 170 14.24 4.12 7.98
N LYS A 171 15.49 3.66 8.07
CA LYS A 171 16.48 4.29 8.96
C LYS A 171 16.86 5.65 8.40
N ASN A 172 16.97 6.64 9.26
CA ASN A 172 17.64 7.89 8.93
C ASN A 172 19.12 7.57 8.65
N THR A 173 19.56 7.82 7.43
CA THR A 173 20.98 7.77 7.05
C THR A 173 21.63 9.12 7.28
#